data_9e4854d442c61e10f18aec4a128d263b
#
_entry.id   9e4854d442c61e10f18aec4a128d263b
#
_cell.length_a   1.000
_cell.length_b   1.000
_cell.length_c   1.000
_cell.angle_alpha   90.00
_cell.angle_beta   90.00
_cell.angle_gamma   90.00
#
_symmetry.space_group_name_H-M   'P 1'
#
loop_
_entity.id
_entity.type
_entity.pdbx_description
1 polymer ?
#
loop_
_entity_poly.entity_id
_entity_poly.type
_entity_poly.pdbx_seq_one_letter_code
_entity_poly.pdbx_strand_id
1 'polypeptide(L)'
;MAATRQPAAPTSLRIRAYNVGFGDCFLLTFRYATGRPRHVLIDFGTTALPANRKTPTMEQIADDIRAECGGHLDMVVATHRHTDHISGFAGGAGRVITSLDPDLVVLPWTEDPALERDATAPLSAPSASGGSGSAAMATRRRAAVTRLDDMHAVAGLVAREAQRVASLSGVPAALAAQLAFLGEENLKNREAVVNLMHLGKKRVYASHGTKLPITSVLPGVKIDVLGPPTLTQSKAIEHQASTDPDEFWHLAATTARTVTPGATAKPIFPTAKPAEHIPQEARWLIPKIDRMNAEELLSIVRILDEAMNNTSLILLFEVGGKLLLFPGDAQIENWRYALQDAPDAAATRSRLAGVHVYKVGHHGSLNATPRKLLWENFARLDAPAAADRIVTLLSTRTGKHGATARGTEVPRSTLLKQLAERTALVDTQDIPAKAFFVDHVVEF
;
A
#
# COMPACT_ATOMS: atom_id res chain seq x y z
N MET A 1 39.89 27.09 2.26
CA MET A 1 39.01 25.90 2.28
C MET A 1 37.73 26.32 3.00
N ALA A 2 36.63 26.48 2.29
CA ALA A 2 35.34 26.76 2.93
C ALA A 2 34.90 25.49 3.66
N ALA A 3 34.72 25.57 4.96
CA ALA A 3 34.17 24.51 5.78
C ALA A 3 32.78 24.18 5.18
N THR A 4 32.61 22.99 4.67
CA THR A 4 31.29 22.45 4.25
C THR A 4 30.43 22.42 5.51
N ARG A 5 29.58 23.43 5.67
CA ARG A 5 28.61 23.50 6.77
C ARG A 5 27.76 22.24 6.66
N GLN A 6 27.84 21.33 7.63
CA GLN A 6 26.93 20.19 7.69
C GLN A 6 25.50 20.73 7.61
N PRO A 7 24.62 20.10 6.80
CA PRO A 7 23.24 20.51 6.74
C PRO A 7 22.63 20.48 8.15
N ALA A 8 21.89 21.52 8.52
CA ALA A 8 21.27 21.60 9.84
C ALA A 8 20.39 20.37 10.06
N ALA A 9 20.59 19.65 11.16
CA ALA A 9 19.73 18.54 11.53
C ALA A 9 18.40 19.06 12.11
N PRO A 10 17.30 18.32 11.96
CA PRO A 10 16.05 18.64 12.66
C PRO A 10 16.23 18.61 14.18
N THR A 11 15.49 19.46 14.89
CA THR A 11 15.44 19.50 16.37
C THR A 11 14.30 18.67 16.92
N SER A 12 13.23 18.50 16.15
CA SER A 12 12.10 17.64 16.51
C SER A 12 11.38 17.15 15.26
N LEU A 13 10.61 16.09 15.45
CA LEU A 13 9.69 15.53 14.47
C LEU A 13 8.29 15.42 15.10
N ARG A 14 7.28 15.98 14.44
CA ARG A 14 5.89 15.67 14.73
C ARG A 14 5.36 14.70 13.68
N ILE A 15 4.78 13.61 14.14
CA ILE A 15 4.06 12.63 13.33
C ILE A 15 2.57 12.84 13.59
N ARG A 16 1.83 13.30 12.59
CA ARG A 16 0.38 13.40 12.62
C ARG A 16 -0.21 12.18 11.95
N ALA A 17 -0.91 11.34 12.74
CA ALA A 17 -1.68 10.21 12.23
C ALA A 17 -3.14 10.63 12.07
N TYR A 18 -3.66 10.61 10.85
CA TYR A 18 -5.05 10.95 10.56
C TYR A 18 -5.96 9.73 10.73
N ASN A 19 -7.13 9.95 11.32
CA ASN A 19 -8.16 8.93 11.37
C ASN A 19 -8.91 8.89 10.03
N VAL A 20 -8.38 8.15 9.09
CA VAL A 20 -9.02 7.87 7.79
C VAL A 20 -9.94 6.64 7.85
N GLY A 21 -10.13 6.05 9.05
CA GLY A 21 -10.87 4.81 9.24
C GLY A 21 -10.02 3.61 8.88
N PHE A 22 -10.38 2.83 7.86
CA PHE A 22 -9.52 1.77 7.35
C PHE A 22 -8.67 2.30 6.20
N GLY A 23 -7.40 2.52 6.48
CA GLY A 23 -6.41 3.09 5.56
C GLY A 23 -5.30 3.84 6.28
N ASP A 24 -4.37 4.40 5.54
CA ASP A 24 -3.20 5.10 6.06
C ASP A 24 -3.11 6.55 5.58
N CYS A 25 -2.76 7.44 6.51
CA CYS A 25 -2.40 8.82 6.21
C CYS A 25 -1.54 9.39 7.35
N PHE A 26 -0.26 9.61 7.08
CA PHE A 26 0.68 10.15 8.06
C PHE A 26 1.39 11.38 7.51
N LEU A 27 1.34 12.49 8.26
CA LEU A 27 2.09 13.70 7.95
C LEU A 27 3.25 13.85 8.95
N LEU A 28 4.48 13.77 8.45
CA LEU A 28 5.70 13.96 9.20
C LEU A 28 6.18 15.40 9.03
N THR A 29 6.32 16.15 10.14
CA THR A 29 6.81 17.53 10.14
C THR A 29 8.15 17.60 10.87
N PHE A 30 9.23 17.72 10.12
CA PHE A 30 10.58 17.93 10.64
C PHE A 30 10.82 19.42 10.92
N ARG A 31 11.08 19.77 12.15
CA ARG A 31 11.38 21.16 12.58
C ARG A 31 12.88 21.34 12.71
N TYR A 32 13.35 22.49 12.26
CA TYR A 32 14.77 22.86 12.30
C TYR A 32 14.94 24.09 13.20
N ALA A 33 16.11 24.22 13.83
CA ALA A 33 16.41 25.41 14.65
C ALA A 33 16.32 26.72 13.84
N THR A 34 16.62 26.64 12.54
CA THR A 34 16.52 27.75 11.59
C THR A 34 15.95 27.27 10.26
N GLY A 35 15.16 28.12 9.60
CA GLY A 35 14.54 27.79 8.32
C GLY A 35 13.08 27.27 8.49
N ARG A 36 12.47 26.89 7.37
CA ARG A 36 11.11 26.36 7.39
C ARG A 36 11.09 24.89 7.81
N PRO A 37 10.02 24.40 8.41
CA PRO A 37 9.81 22.99 8.60
C PRO A 37 9.75 22.26 7.26
N ARG A 38 10.02 20.95 7.26
CA ARG A 38 9.90 20.06 6.11
C ARG A 38 8.81 19.03 6.35
N HIS A 39 8.02 18.78 5.32
CA HIS A 39 6.82 17.98 5.41
C HIS A 39 6.89 16.77 4.48
N VAL A 40 6.63 15.58 5.05
CA VAL A 40 6.54 14.32 4.33
C VAL A 40 5.17 13.73 4.54
N LEU A 41 4.42 13.51 3.47
CA LEU A 41 3.18 12.75 3.50
C LEU A 41 3.45 11.30 3.14
N ILE A 42 3.12 10.37 4.03
CA ILE A 42 3.22 8.92 3.80
C ILE A 42 1.81 8.37 3.70
N ASP A 43 1.46 7.88 2.53
CA ASP A 43 0.14 7.41 2.13
C ASP A 43 -0.97 8.45 2.34
N PHE A 44 -2.05 8.31 1.63
CA PHE A 44 -3.25 9.10 1.78
C PHE A 44 -4.42 8.34 1.16
N GLY A 45 -4.99 7.41 1.93
CA GLY A 45 -6.05 6.56 1.41
C GLY A 45 -7.01 6.04 2.47
N THR A 46 -8.14 5.54 2.02
CA THR A 46 -9.14 4.86 2.85
C THR A 46 -10.03 3.98 1.99
N THR A 47 -10.44 2.84 2.51
CA THR A 47 -11.56 2.04 1.99
C THR A 47 -12.85 2.26 2.78
N ALA A 48 -12.76 2.80 3.99
CA ALA A 48 -13.93 3.09 4.80
C ALA A 48 -13.62 4.14 5.86
N LEU A 49 -14.06 5.37 5.64
CA LEU A 49 -14.00 6.43 6.65
C LEU A 49 -14.68 5.99 7.94
N PRO A 50 -14.29 6.56 9.11
CA PRO A 50 -14.95 6.25 10.38
C PRO A 50 -16.46 6.45 10.31
N ALA A 51 -17.22 5.61 11.02
CA ALA A 51 -18.69 5.60 10.94
C ALA A 51 -19.36 6.84 11.57
N ASN A 52 -18.61 7.65 12.31
CA ASN A 52 -19.15 8.83 12.99
C ASN A 52 -19.35 9.97 11.99
N ARG A 53 -20.56 10.53 11.91
CA ARG A 53 -20.92 11.63 11.01
C ARG A 53 -20.15 12.94 11.22
N LYS A 54 -19.41 13.08 12.31
CA LYS A 54 -18.52 14.22 12.58
C LYS A 54 -17.10 14.02 12.05
N THR A 55 -16.86 12.94 11.35
CA THR A 55 -15.58 12.62 10.76
C THR A 55 -15.36 13.46 9.51
N PRO A 56 -14.16 14.01 9.31
CA PRO A 56 -13.85 14.78 8.13
C PRO A 56 -13.90 13.88 6.88
N THR A 57 -14.23 14.48 5.75
CA THR A 57 -14.03 13.88 4.44
C THR A 57 -12.54 13.83 4.10
N MET A 58 -12.18 13.09 3.06
CA MET A 58 -10.79 13.10 2.56
C MET A 58 -10.35 14.51 2.10
N GLU A 59 -11.28 15.32 1.57
CA GLU A 59 -11.01 16.72 1.21
C GLU A 59 -10.68 17.58 2.45
N GLN A 60 -11.40 17.40 3.55
CA GLN A 60 -11.12 18.12 4.80
C GLN A 60 -9.75 17.74 5.39
N ILE A 61 -9.37 16.48 5.28
CA ILE A 61 -8.02 16.01 5.67
C ILE A 61 -6.97 16.64 4.75
N ALA A 62 -7.20 16.67 3.43
CA ALA A 62 -6.30 17.32 2.49
C ALA A 62 -6.14 18.83 2.75
N ASP A 63 -7.23 19.51 3.14
CA ASP A 63 -7.20 20.91 3.53
C ASP A 63 -6.40 21.15 4.82
N ASP A 64 -6.51 20.26 5.81
CA ASP A 64 -5.67 20.29 7.02
C ASP A 64 -4.20 20.07 6.68
N ILE A 65 -3.88 19.08 5.83
CA ILE A 65 -2.52 18.86 5.33
C ILE A 65 -1.99 20.12 4.66
N ARG A 66 -2.78 20.76 3.79
CA ARG A 66 -2.40 22.02 3.12
C ARG A 66 -2.10 23.13 4.11
N ALA A 67 -2.95 23.30 5.11
CA ALA A 67 -2.76 24.30 6.15
C ALA A 67 -1.49 24.05 6.97
N GLU A 68 -1.27 22.81 7.40
CA GLU A 68 -0.09 22.40 8.16
C GLU A 68 1.23 22.57 7.39
N CYS A 69 1.20 22.30 6.08
CA CYS A 69 2.37 22.41 5.20
C CYS A 69 2.61 23.86 4.71
N GLY A 70 1.75 24.81 5.04
CA GLY A 70 1.86 26.16 4.50
C GLY A 70 1.79 26.22 2.98
N GLY A 71 1.07 25.29 2.37
CA GLY A 71 0.86 25.22 0.92
C GLY A 71 1.99 24.51 0.14
N HIS A 72 2.94 23.85 0.80
CA HIS A 72 4.02 23.10 0.11
C HIS A 72 4.38 21.80 0.83
N LEU A 73 4.45 20.71 0.09
CA LEU A 73 4.99 19.43 0.55
C LEU A 73 6.43 19.25 0.06
N ASP A 74 7.32 18.76 0.93
CA ASP A 74 8.69 18.45 0.51
C ASP A 74 8.76 17.06 -0.11
N MET A 75 8.00 16.10 0.43
CA MET A 75 8.04 14.73 -0.06
C MET A 75 6.67 14.05 0.09
N VAL A 76 6.32 13.23 -0.87
CA VAL A 76 5.21 12.28 -0.80
C VAL A 76 5.76 10.87 -0.97
N VAL A 77 5.30 9.95 -0.15
CA VAL A 77 5.53 8.51 -0.28
C VAL A 77 4.20 7.85 -0.49
N ALA A 78 4.02 7.09 -1.57
CA ALA A 78 2.96 6.12 -1.68
C ALA A 78 3.61 4.73 -1.55
N THR A 79 3.30 4.03 -0.44
CA THR A 79 3.97 2.78 -0.11
C THR A 79 3.63 1.67 -1.11
N HIS A 80 2.39 1.62 -1.56
CA HIS A 80 1.90 0.75 -2.62
C HIS A 80 0.54 1.27 -3.11
N ARG A 81 -0.08 0.61 -4.10
CA ARG A 81 -1.24 1.18 -4.82
C ARG A 81 -2.62 0.73 -4.33
N HIS A 82 -2.76 0.09 -3.18
CA HIS A 82 -4.09 -0.25 -2.66
C HIS A 82 -4.92 0.99 -2.32
N THR A 83 -6.23 0.86 -2.39
CA THR A 83 -7.21 1.95 -2.17
C THR A 83 -7.04 2.63 -0.83
N ASP A 84 -6.79 1.87 0.22
CA ASP A 84 -6.59 2.33 1.59
C ASP A 84 -5.27 3.09 1.82
N HIS A 85 -4.38 3.12 0.81
CA HIS A 85 -3.14 3.89 0.84
C HIS A 85 -3.13 5.06 -0.14
N ILE A 86 -3.87 4.99 -1.26
CA ILE A 86 -3.75 6.02 -2.29
C ILE A 86 -5.06 6.68 -2.73
N SER A 87 -6.23 6.24 -2.28
CA SER A 87 -7.51 6.78 -2.77
C SER A 87 -7.68 8.29 -2.60
N GLY A 88 -7.03 8.89 -1.61
CA GLY A 88 -7.03 10.33 -1.37
C GLY A 88 -6.29 11.14 -2.43
N PHE A 89 -5.44 10.51 -3.24
CA PHE A 89 -4.79 11.18 -4.39
C PHE A 89 -5.74 11.34 -5.60
N ALA A 90 -7.00 10.91 -5.49
CA ALA A 90 -8.03 11.11 -6.50
C ALA A 90 -9.02 12.22 -6.11
N GLY A 91 -9.83 12.66 -7.06
CA GLY A 91 -10.95 13.58 -6.84
C GLY A 91 -10.56 14.94 -6.26
N GLY A 92 -11.40 15.47 -5.38
CA GLY A 92 -11.21 16.76 -4.70
C GLY A 92 -9.96 16.79 -3.84
N ALA A 93 -9.80 15.79 -3.00
CA ALA A 93 -8.64 15.65 -2.11
C ALA A 93 -7.33 15.57 -2.91
N GLY A 94 -7.30 14.77 -3.98
CA GLY A 94 -6.14 14.65 -4.85
C GLY A 94 -5.73 15.96 -5.52
N ARG A 95 -6.71 16.79 -5.91
CA ARG A 95 -6.42 18.15 -6.44
C ARG A 95 -5.76 19.05 -5.40
N VAL A 96 -6.20 18.98 -4.14
CA VAL A 96 -5.57 19.74 -3.04
C VAL A 96 -4.11 19.29 -2.88
N ILE A 97 -3.84 17.97 -2.77
CA ILE A 97 -2.47 17.46 -2.62
C ILE A 97 -1.60 17.80 -3.84
N THR A 98 -2.15 17.71 -5.05
CA THR A 98 -1.42 18.12 -6.27
C THR A 98 -1.02 19.58 -6.23
N SER A 99 -1.86 20.46 -5.69
CA SER A 99 -1.55 21.89 -5.58
C SER A 99 -0.41 22.22 -4.62
N LEU A 100 0.00 21.27 -3.77
CA LEU A 100 1.14 21.43 -2.84
C LEU A 100 2.51 21.20 -3.51
N ASP A 101 2.53 20.83 -4.79
CA ASP A 101 3.69 20.71 -5.67
C ASP A 101 4.90 20.02 -5.00
N PRO A 102 4.82 18.74 -4.62
CA PRO A 102 5.88 18.04 -3.89
C PRO A 102 7.21 18.08 -4.63
N ASP A 103 8.31 18.34 -3.90
CA ASP A 103 9.64 18.31 -4.49
C ASP A 103 10.07 16.89 -4.90
N LEU A 104 9.68 15.89 -4.11
CA LEU A 104 10.02 14.48 -4.33
C LEU A 104 8.80 13.58 -4.08
N VAL A 105 8.56 12.66 -5.01
CA VAL A 105 7.58 11.57 -4.83
C VAL A 105 8.32 10.24 -4.90
N VAL A 106 8.10 9.37 -3.92
CA VAL A 106 8.71 8.04 -3.83
C VAL A 106 7.62 6.98 -3.94
N LEU A 107 7.83 6.07 -4.85
CA LEU A 107 6.91 4.98 -5.20
C LEU A 107 7.71 3.66 -5.25
N PRO A 108 7.09 2.49 -5.08
CA PRO A 108 7.77 1.22 -5.33
C PRO A 108 8.18 1.12 -6.80
N TRP A 109 9.27 0.39 -7.06
CA TRP A 109 9.79 0.23 -8.42
C TRP A 109 8.78 -0.39 -9.39
N THR A 110 7.87 -1.22 -8.89
CA THR A 110 6.80 -1.85 -9.66
C THR A 110 5.80 -0.86 -10.26
N GLU A 111 5.73 0.35 -9.71
CA GLU A 111 4.85 1.41 -10.19
C GLU A 111 5.49 2.29 -11.29
N ASP A 112 6.72 2.00 -11.70
CA ASP A 112 7.37 2.75 -12.79
C ASP A 112 6.68 2.49 -14.14
N PRO A 113 6.01 3.49 -14.72
CA PRO A 113 5.30 3.33 -15.99
C PRO A 113 6.23 3.08 -17.18
N ALA A 114 7.54 3.22 -17.00
CA ALA A 114 8.53 2.96 -18.05
C ALA A 114 8.99 1.49 -18.10
N LEU A 115 8.62 0.67 -17.11
CA LEU A 115 9.00 -0.75 -17.09
C LEU A 115 8.30 -1.56 -18.18
N GLU A 116 9.01 -2.54 -18.72
CA GLU A 116 8.41 -3.61 -19.53
C GLU A 116 7.55 -4.54 -18.67
N ARG A 117 6.68 -5.33 -19.30
CA ARG A 117 5.74 -6.21 -18.58
C ARG A 117 6.42 -7.30 -17.75
N ASP A 118 7.57 -7.75 -18.22
CA ASP A 118 8.40 -8.80 -17.65
C ASP A 118 9.63 -8.27 -16.93
N ALA A 119 9.62 -6.98 -16.58
CA ALA A 119 10.73 -6.37 -15.86
C ALA A 119 10.90 -7.02 -14.48
N THR A 120 12.11 -7.47 -14.20
CA THR A 120 12.48 -8.12 -12.93
C THR A 120 13.21 -7.16 -11.95
N ALA A 121 13.52 -5.95 -12.41
CA ALA A 121 14.22 -4.92 -11.64
C ALA A 121 13.88 -3.50 -12.16
N PRO A 122 14.15 -2.45 -11.36
CA PRO A 122 14.07 -1.07 -11.83
C PRO A 122 14.93 -0.83 -13.07
N LEU A 123 14.53 0.12 -13.89
CA LEU A 123 15.43 0.60 -14.95
C LEU A 123 16.72 1.11 -14.30
N SER A 124 17.88 0.66 -14.79
CA SER A 124 19.17 1.25 -14.45
C SER A 124 19.07 2.75 -14.69
N ALA A 125 19.59 3.58 -13.77
CA ALA A 125 19.47 5.05 -13.84
C ALA A 125 19.71 5.54 -15.28
N PRO A 126 18.86 6.44 -15.81
CA PRO A 126 19.05 6.94 -17.17
C PRO A 126 20.43 7.54 -17.25
N SER A 127 21.29 6.95 -18.09
CA SER A 127 22.50 7.62 -18.55
C SER A 127 22.05 9.00 -19.05
N ALA A 128 22.67 10.04 -18.59
CA ALA A 128 22.39 11.43 -18.95
C ALA A 128 22.80 11.71 -20.42
N SER A 129 22.34 10.87 -21.35
CA SER A 129 22.49 11.05 -22.79
C SER A 129 21.19 11.58 -23.36
N GLY A 130 21.28 12.83 -23.83
CA GLY A 130 20.17 13.64 -24.22
C GLY A 130 19.32 13.12 -25.39
N GLY A 131 18.10 13.58 -25.41
CA GLY A 131 17.37 13.96 -26.61
C GLY A 131 16.34 13.03 -27.19
N SER A 132 16.26 11.73 -26.87
CA SER A 132 15.24 10.84 -27.46
C SER A 132 14.10 10.42 -26.51
N GLY A 133 14.07 11.01 -25.33
CA GLY A 133 13.25 10.52 -24.21
C GLY A 133 11.73 10.79 -24.28
N SER A 134 11.28 11.80 -25.02
CA SER A 134 9.88 12.25 -24.82
C SER A 134 8.84 11.36 -25.52
N ALA A 135 9.08 10.94 -26.75
CA ALA A 135 8.10 10.13 -27.49
C ALA A 135 8.06 8.67 -27.01
N ALA A 136 9.21 8.05 -26.77
CA ALA A 136 9.29 6.69 -26.21
C ALA A 136 8.70 6.64 -24.78
N MET A 137 9.01 7.63 -23.96
CA MET A 137 8.45 7.76 -22.61
C MET A 137 6.94 7.98 -22.63
N ALA A 138 6.42 8.80 -23.56
CA ALA A 138 4.99 8.99 -23.76
C ALA A 138 4.29 7.69 -24.21
N THR A 139 4.93 6.91 -25.07
CA THR A 139 4.41 5.60 -25.51
C THR A 139 4.37 4.60 -24.36
N ARG A 140 5.43 4.51 -23.56
CA ARG A 140 5.48 3.64 -22.37
C ARG A 140 4.43 4.02 -21.33
N ARG A 141 4.25 5.33 -21.06
CA ARG A 141 3.18 5.81 -20.16
C ARG A 141 1.79 5.45 -20.68
N ARG A 142 1.53 5.57 -21.99
CA ARG A 142 0.25 5.13 -22.56
C ARG A 142 0.04 3.62 -22.39
N ALA A 143 1.07 2.82 -22.61
CA ALA A 143 1.01 1.37 -22.39
C ALA A 143 0.76 1.04 -20.91
N ALA A 144 1.33 1.79 -19.96
CA ALA A 144 1.06 1.61 -18.53
C ALA A 144 -0.40 1.97 -18.18
N VAL A 145 -0.93 3.06 -18.72
CA VAL A 145 -2.36 3.43 -18.54
C VAL A 145 -3.26 2.35 -19.13
N THR A 146 -2.97 1.80 -20.31
CA THR A 146 -3.75 0.69 -20.89
C THR A 146 -3.70 -0.55 -20.00
N ARG A 147 -2.55 -0.89 -19.42
CA ARG A 147 -2.45 -2.01 -18.45
C ARG A 147 -3.29 -1.77 -17.20
N LEU A 148 -3.32 -0.54 -16.70
CA LEU A 148 -4.21 -0.15 -15.59
C LEU A 148 -5.68 -0.31 -15.99
N ASP A 149 -6.06 0.09 -17.20
CA ASP A 149 -7.41 -0.08 -17.72
C ASP A 149 -7.80 -1.57 -17.81
N ASP A 150 -6.88 -2.43 -18.26
CA ASP A 150 -7.07 -3.89 -18.30
C ASP A 150 -7.26 -4.47 -16.89
N MET A 151 -6.45 -4.05 -15.91
CA MET A 151 -6.58 -4.48 -14.51
C MET A 151 -7.90 -4.01 -13.90
N HIS A 152 -8.31 -2.77 -14.17
CA HIS A 152 -9.61 -2.26 -13.73
C HIS A 152 -10.78 -3.01 -14.37
N ALA A 153 -10.65 -3.40 -15.64
CA ALA A 153 -11.67 -4.21 -16.32
C ALA A 153 -11.82 -5.58 -15.63
N VAL A 154 -10.71 -6.22 -15.26
CA VAL A 154 -10.72 -7.49 -14.50
C VAL A 154 -11.34 -7.30 -13.11
N ALA A 155 -10.91 -6.28 -12.36
CA ALA A 155 -11.46 -5.98 -11.04
C ALA A 155 -12.96 -5.66 -11.11
N GLY A 156 -13.39 -4.91 -12.15
CA GLY A 156 -14.81 -4.63 -12.42
C GLY A 156 -15.61 -5.87 -12.76
N LEU A 157 -15.02 -6.81 -13.49
CA LEU A 157 -15.65 -8.11 -13.75
C LEU A 157 -15.83 -8.89 -12.44
N VAL A 158 -14.78 -8.98 -11.62
CA VAL A 158 -14.82 -9.69 -10.32
C VAL A 158 -15.89 -9.08 -9.41
N ALA A 159 -15.96 -7.75 -9.30
CA ALA A 159 -16.97 -7.07 -8.49
C ALA A 159 -18.40 -7.34 -8.97
N ARG A 160 -18.64 -7.30 -10.29
CA ARG A 160 -19.96 -7.65 -10.87
C ARG A 160 -20.29 -9.12 -10.64
N GLU A 161 -19.32 -10.00 -10.83
CA GLU A 161 -19.51 -11.43 -10.61
C GLU A 161 -19.77 -11.73 -9.13
N ALA A 162 -19.12 -11.03 -8.22
CA ALA A 162 -19.38 -11.12 -6.78
C ALA A 162 -20.85 -10.77 -6.44
N GLN A 163 -21.40 -9.72 -7.07
CA GLN A 163 -22.81 -9.36 -6.89
C GLN A 163 -23.74 -10.43 -7.46
N ARG A 164 -23.43 -11.00 -8.63
CA ARG A 164 -24.17 -12.12 -9.22
C ARG A 164 -24.12 -13.35 -8.31
N VAL A 165 -22.94 -13.70 -7.85
CA VAL A 165 -22.66 -14.86 -7.00
C VAL A 165 -23.37 -14.74 -5.64
N ALA A 166 -23.45 -13.53 -5.07
CA ALA A 166 -24.15 -13.27 -3.82
C ALA A 166 -25.66 -13.59 -3.89
N SER A 167 -26.25 -13.57 -5.10
CA SER A 167 -27.65 -13.92 -5.33
C SER A 167 -27.91 -15.42 -5.56
N LEU A 168 -26.85 -16.25 -5.63
CA LEU A 168 -26.97 -17.67 -5.93
C LEU A 168 -27.07 -18.54 -4.66
N SER A 169 -27.94 -19.52 -4.69
CA SER A 169 -28.26 -20.37 -3.53
C SER A 169 -27.14 -21.33 -3.11
N GLY A 170 -26.08 -21.47 -3.91
CA GLY A 170 -24.98 -22.41 -3.66
C GLY A 170 -23.69 -21.78 -3.12
N VAL A 171 -23.61 -20.44 -3.03
CA VAL A 171 -22.39 -19.72 -2.67
C VAL A 171 -22.47 -19.20 -1.24
N PRO A 172 -21.47 -19.49 -0.37
CA PRO A 172 -21.43 -18.94 0.98
C PRO A 172 -21.36 -17.41 0.97
N ALA A 173 -22.19 -16.75 1.77
CA ALA A 173 -22.20 -15.29 1.88
C ALA A 173 -20.80 -14.68 2.20
N ALA A 174 -19.98 -15.41 2.95
CA ALA A 174 -18.62 -15.00 3.25
C ALA A 174 -17.71 -14.96 2.00
N LEU A 175 -17.89 -15.87 1.06
CA LEU A 175 -17.16 -15.92 -0.22
C LEU A 175 -17.58 -14.75 -1.11
N ALA A 176 -18.88 -14.50 -1.22
CA ALA A 176 -19.42 -13.37 -1.97
C ALA A 176 -18.95 -12.02 -1.42
N ALA A 177 -18.96 -11.85 -0.08
CA ALA A 177 -18.47 -10.66 0.58
C ALA A 177 -16.97 -10.42 0.34
N GLN A 178 -16.17 -11.48 0.34
CA GLN A 178 -14.73 -11.41 0.11
C GLN A 178 -14.40 -11.02 -1.34
N LEU A 179 -15.12 -11.60 -2.30
CA LEU A 179 -15.02 -11.22 -3.73
C LEU A 179 -15.42 -9.75 -3.97
N ALA A 180 -16.49 -9.29 -3.36
CA ALA A 180 -16.95 -7.91 -3.47
C ALA A 180 -15.91 -6.94 -2.92
N PHE A 181 -15.34 -7.26 -1.76
CA PHE A 181 -14.32 -6.46 -1.10
C PHE A 181 -13.06 -6.30 -1.97
N LEU A 182 -12.45 -7.40 -2.37
CA LEU A 182 -11.22 -7.39 -3.19
C LEU A 182 -11.45 -6.74 -4.57
N GLY A 183 -12.64 -6.91 -5.15
CA GLY A 183 -13.02 -6.22 -6.38
C GLY A 183 -13.11 -4.71 -6.19
N GLU A 184 -13.70 -4.23 -5.10
CA GLU A 184 -13.84 -2.80 -4.80
C GLU A 184 -12.50 -2.13 -4.48
N GLU A 185 -11.58 -2.79 -3.78
CA GLU A 185 -10.27 -2.26 -3.47
C GLU A 185 -9.45 -1.95 -4.72
N ASN A 186 -9.58 -2.77 -5.73
CA ASN A 186 -8.84 -2.61 -6.98
C ASN A 186 -9.51 -1.66 -7.99
N LEU A 187 -10.82 -1.40 -7.88
CA LEU A 187 -11.57 -0.59 -8.86
C LEU A 187 -11.39 0.92 -8.70
N LYS A 188 -11.22 1.41 -7.47
CA LYS A 188 -11.30 2.86 -7.19
C LYS A 188 -10.00 3.62 -7.40
N ASN A 189 -8.91 2.95 -7.74
CA ASN A 189 -7.58 3.53 -7.68
C ASN A 189 -7.03 4.12 -8.97
N ARG A 190 -7.70 3.94 -10.12
CA ARG A 190 -7.16 4.38 -11.42
C ARG A 190 -6.75 5.84 -11.45
N GLU A 191 -7.64 6.74 -11.00
CA GLU A 191 -7.37 8.17 -10.99
C GLU A 191 -6.20 8.50 -10.04
N ALA A 192 -6.18 7.89 -8.85
CA ALA A 192 -5.11 8.08 -7.88
C ALA A 192 -3.74 7.65 -8.43
N VAL A 193 -3.66 6.49 -9.07
CA VAL A 193 -2.43 5.98 -9.70
C VAL A 193 -1.97 6.92 -10.82
N VAL A 194 -2.89 7.37 -11.69
CA VAL A 194 -2.58 8.31 -12.76
C VAL A 194 -2.08 9.64 -12.19
N ASN A 195 -2.73 10.16 -11.14
CA ASN A 195 -2.30 11.38 -10.47
C ASN A 195 -0.91 11.23 -9.85
N LEU A 196 -0.63 10.13 -9.16
CA LEU A 196 0.71 9.84 -8.60
C LEU A 196 1.80 9.73 -9.67
N MET A 197 1.48 9.18 -10.86
CA MET A 197 2.42 9.14 -11.99
C MET A 197 2.83 10.53 -12.48
N HIS A 198 2.04 11.56 -12.17
CA HIS A 198 2.30 12.94 -12.60
C HIS A 198 2.63 13.89 -11.45
N LEU A 199 2.41 13.45 -10.19
CA LEU A 199 2.61 14.25 -9.00
C LEU A 199 4.06 14.68 -8.82
N GLY A 200 4.25 15.92 -8.39
CA GLY A 200 5.53 16.49 -7.94
C GLY A 200 6.59 16.69 -9.02
N LYS A 201 7.68 17.33 -8.60
CA LYS A 201 8.76 17.74 -9.50
C LYS A 201 9.67 16.58 -9.89
N LYS A 202 9.98 15.69 -8.94
CA LYS A 202 10.84 14.52 -9.13
C LYS A 202 10.16 13.27 -8.59
N ARG A 203 10.23 12.16 -9.33
CA ARG A 203 9.76 10.84 -8.90
C ARG A 203 10.92 9.88 -8.82
N VAL A 204 10.91 9.04 -7.78
CA VAL A 204 11.85 7.93 -7.59
C VAL A 204 11.06 6.66 -7.38
N TYR A 205 11.35 5.68 -8.21
CA TYR A 205 10.80 4.34 -8.11
C TYR A 205 11.81 3.46 -7.38
N ALA A 206 11.48 3.10 -6.13
CA ALA A 206 12.45 2.56 -5.19
C ALA A 206 12.28 1.06 -4.95
N SER A 207 13.39 0.38 -4.77
CA SER A 207 13.51 -1.00 -4.32
C SER A 207 14.50 -1.08 -3.16
N HIS A 208 14.67 -2.24 -2.54
CA HIS A 208 15.68 -2.46 -1.50
C HIS A 208 17.05 -1.90 -1.90
N GLY A 209 17.64 -1.11 -1.02
CA GLY A 209 18.96 -0.50 -1.21
C GLY A 209 18.97 0.78 -2.05
N THR A 210 17.84 1.23 -2.62
CA THR A 210 17.76 2.48 -3.37
C THR A 210 18.17 3.67 -2.48
N LYS A 211 19.08 4.51 -3.00
CA LYS A 211 19.49 5.76 -2.34
C LYS A 211 18.59 6.90 -2.81
N LEU A 212 17.80 7.42 -1.88
CA LEU A 212 16.89 8.52 -2.16
C LEU A 212 17.63 9.86 -2.21
N PRO A 213 17.34 10.76 -3.17
CA PRO A 213 17.99 12.05 -3.31
C PRO A 213 17.40 13.10 -2.35
N ILE A 214 17.48 12.86 -1.05
CA ILE A 214 16.78 13.63 0.00
C ILE A 214 17.63 14.72 0.65
N THR A 215 18.92 14.85 0.35
CA THR A 215 19.83 15.77 1.04
C THR A 215 19.35 17.22 1.06
N SER A 216 18.76 17.70 -0.05
CA SER A 216 18.18 19.04 -0.14
C SER A 216 16.72 19.09 0.31
N VAL A 217 15.99 17.98 0.21
CA VAL A 217 14.57 17.87 0.56
C VAL A 217 14.41 17.77 2.07
N LEU A 218 15.19 16.90 2.71
CA LEU A 218 15.18 16.63 4.16
C LEU A 218 16.61 16.70 4.74
N PRO A 219 17.20 17.88 4.92
CA PRO A 219 18.56 18.01 5.45
C PRO A 219 18.68 17.33 6.82
N GLY A 220 19.78 16.57 7.03
CA GLY A 220 20.05 15.89 8.30
C GLY A 220 19.16 14.65 8.60
N VAL A 221 18.32 14.25 7.67
CA VAL A 221 17.55 13.00 7.74
C VAL A 221 18.16 11.98 6.80
N LYS A 222 18.26 10.73 7.24
CA LYS A 222 18.62 9.59 6.40
C LYS A 222 17.41 8.68 6.25
N ILE A 223 17.18 8.16 5.05
CA ILE A 223 16.13 7.19 4.78
C ILE A 223 16.76 6.01 4.06
N ASP A 224 16.65 4.83 4.65
CA ASP A 224 17.02 3.58 4.00
C ASP A 224 15.76 2.86 3.50
N VAL A 225 15.82 2.40 2.25
CA VAL A 225 14.76 1.61 1.62
C VAL A 225 15.08 0.13 1.85
N LEU A 226 14.34 -0.51 2.75
CA LEU A 226 14.52 -1.91 3.13
C LEU A 226 13.67 -2.87 2.29
N GLY A 227 12.73 -2.37 1.53
CA GLY A 227 11.83 -3.11 0.62
C GLY A 227 11.06 -2.17 -0.30
N PRO A 228 10.42 -2.72 -1.35
CA PRO A 228 10.42 -4.12 -1.75
C PRO A 228 11.74 -4.53 -2.40
N PRO A 229 12.11 -5.81 -2.39
CA PRO A 229 13.20 -6.29 -3.23
C PRO A 229 12.80 -6.26 -4.71
N THR A 230 13.77 -6.39 -5.58
CA THR A 230 13.54 -6.69 -7.00
C THR A 230 13.33 -8.19 -7.19
N LEU A 231 12.77 -8.62 -8.31
CA LEU A 231 12.64 -10.04 -8.62
C LEU A 231 13.99 -10.73 -8.82
N THR A 232 15.03 -9.98 -9.21
CA THR A 232 16.40 -10.49 -9.27
C THR A 232 17.04 -10.66 -7.89
N GLN A 233 16.60 -9.89 -6.90
CA GLN A 233 17.08 -10.00 -5.52
C GLN A 233 16.35 -11.10 -4.74
N SER A 234 15.06 -11.30 -4.98
CA SER A 234 14.26 -12.31 -4.30
C SER A 234 13.28 -12.99 -5.25
N LYS A 235 13.54 -14.23 -5.58
CA LYS A 235 12.60 -15.09 -6.32
C LYS A 235 11.40 -15.53 -5.46
N ALA A 236 11.48 -15.38 -4.15
CA ALA A 236 10.39 -15.76 -3.25
C ALA A 236 9.13 -14.94 -3.50
N ILE A 237 9.28 -13.71 -4.03
CA ILE A 237 8.15 -12.84 -4.39
C ILE A 237 7.39 -13.39 -5.62
N GLU A 238 8.07 -14.10 -6.51
CA GLU A 238 7.45 -14.76 -7.67
C GLU A 238 6.60 -15.98 -7.28
N HIS A 239 6.88 -16.60 -6.14
CA HIS A 239 6.35 -17.91 -5.77
C HIS A 239 5.28 -17.92 -4.68
N GLN A 240 4.73 -16.78 -4.32
CA GLN A 240 3.67 -16.70 -3.32
C GLN A 240 2.37 -17.39 -3.71
N ALA A 241 2.14 -17.63 -4.97
CA ALA A 241 0.95 -18.28 -5.43
C ALA A 241 1.12 -19.80 -5.39
N SER A 242 0.24 -20.46 -4.65
CA SER A 242 -0.05 -21.88 -4.83
C SER A 242 -0.70 -22.20 -6.19
N THR A 243 -0.84 -21.20 -7.08
CA THR A 243 -1.42 -21.25 -8.42
C THR A 243 -0.43 -20.69 -9.42
N ASP A 244 -0.35 -21.35 -10.57
CA ASP A 244 0.59 -21.05 -11.65
C ASP A 244 0.38 -19.61 -12.17
N PRO A 245 1.40 -18.72 -12.13
CA PRO A 245 1.33 -17.38 -12.69
C PRO A 245 0.94 -17.36 -14.18
N ASP A 246 1.24 -18.42 -14.94
CA ASP A 246 0.87 -18.54 -16.34
C ASP A 246 -0.64 -18.74 -16.51
N GLU A 247 -1.33 -19.43 -15.61
CA GLU A 247 -2.79 -19.54 -15.61
C GLU A 247 -3.48 -18.22 -15.34
N PHE A 248 -2.93 -17.41 -14.46
CA PHE A 248 -3.44 -16.06 -14.16
C PHE A 248 -3.46 -15.15 -15.40
N TRP A 249 -2.38 -15.12 -16.19
CA TRP A 249 -2.31 -14.35 -17.42
C TRP A 249 -3.25 -14.88 -18.50
N HIS A 250 -3.44 -16.19 -18.60
CA HIS A 250 -4.43 -16.81 -19.49
C HIS A 250 -5.85 -16.36 -19.17
N LEU A 251 -6.22 -16.33 -17.91
CA LEU A 251 -7.53 -15.86 -17.49
C LEU A 251 -7.71 -14.36 -17.75
N ALA A 252 -6.74 -13.52 -17.44
CA ALA A 252 -6.76 -12.08 -17.74
C ALA A 252 -6.88 -11.81 -19.24
N ALA A 253 -6.15 -12.56 -20.09
CA ALA A 253 -6.24 -12.45 -21.55
C ALA A 253 -7.60 -12.92 -22.08
N THR A 254 -8.18 -13.97 -21.52
CA THR A 254 -9.51 -14.47 -21.90
C THR A 254 -10.60 -13.49 -21.46
N THR A 255 -10.47 -12.92 -20.27
CA THR A 255 -11.40 -11.94 -19.72
C THR A 255 -11.34 -10.62 -20.48
N ALA A 256 -10.14 -10.13 -20.84
CA ALA A 256 -9.99 -8.92 -21.63
C ALA A 256 -10.62 -9.05 -23.04
N ARG A 257 -10.56 -10.25 -23.63
CA ARG A 257 -11.23 -10.53 -24.91
C ARG A 257 -12.75 -10.55 -24.81
N THR A 258 -13.31 -10.95 -23.66
CA THR A 258 -14.76 -10.99 -23.44
C THR A 258 -15.34 -9.61 -23.06
N VAL A 259 -14.51 -8.67 -22.60
CA VAL A 259 -14.93 -7.33 -22.14
C VAL A 259 -14.79 -6.26 -23.24
N THR A 260 -14.31 -6.59 -24.44
CA THR A 260 -14.26 -5.61 -25.55
C THR A 260 -15.71 -5.19 -25.89
N PRO A 261 -16.10 -3.92 -25.68
CA PRO A 261 -17.44 -3.48 -26.03
C PRO A 261 -17.69 -3.66 -27.52
N GLY A 262 -18.69 -4.48 -27.88
CA GLY A 262 -19.06 -4.74 -29.29
C GLY A 262 -18.51 -6.02 -29.88
N ALA A 263 -17.65 -6.79 -29.22
CA ALA A 263 -17.33 -8.13 -29.65
C ALA A 263 -18.42 -9.10 -29.18
N THR A 264 -19.35 -9.45 -30.04
CA THR A 264 -20.21 -10.61 -29.82
C THR A 264 -19.31 -11.84 -29.80
N ALA A 265 -19.08 -12.39 -28.60
CA ALA A 265 -18.35 -13.65 -28.44
C ALA A 265 -19.08 -14.70 -29.33
N LYS A 266 -18.35 -15.24 -30.29
CA LYS A 266 -18.91 -16.36 -31.08
C LYS A 266 -19.11 -17.51 -30.11
N PRO A 267 -20.32 -18.07 -30.02
CA PRO A 267 -20.57 -19.23 -29.15
C PRO A 267 -19.62 -20.36 -29.53
N ILE A 268 -19.05 -21.01 -28.52
CA ILE A 268 -18.15 -22.17 -28.71
C ILE A 268 -18.85 -23.27 -29.54
N PHE A 269 -20.16 -23.33 -29.38
CA PHE A 269 -21.05 -24.21 -30.18
C PHE A 269 -22.07 -23.37 -30.92
N PRO A 270 -21.76 -22.89 -32.15
CA PRO A 270 -22.64 -21.96 -32.90
C PRO A 270 -24.04 -22.55 -33.25
N THR A 271 -24.14 -23.85 -33.24
CA THR A 271 -25.38 -24.59 -33.57
C THR A 271 -26.17 -25.01 -32.31
N ALA A 272 -25.61 -24.82 -31.12
CA ALA A 272 -26.27 -25.18 -29.88
C ALA A 272 -27.42 -24.18 -29.61
N LYS A 273 -28.63 -24.69 -29.40
CA LYS A 273 -29.75 -23.90 -28.93
C LYS A 273 -29.74 -23.88 -27.40
N PRO A 274 -29.98 -22.73 -26.75
CA PRO A 274 -30.17 -22.70 -25.31
C PRO A 274 -31.27 -23.69 -24.90
N ALA A 275 -31.02 -24.53 -23.91
CA ALA A 275 -32.04 -25.41 -23.38
C ALA A 275 -33.09 -24.56 -22.67
N GLU A 276 -34.38 -24.72 -23.04
CA GLU A 276 -35.48 -24.03 -22.37
C GLU A 276 -35.65 -24.44 -20.92
N HIS A 277 -35.22 -25.67 -20.58
CA HIS A 277 -35.27 -26.20 -19.24
C HIS A 277 -34.00 -26.96 -18.91
N ILE A 278 -33.46 -26.72 -17.70
CA ILE A 278 -32.34 -27.48 -17.16
C ILE A 278 -32.88 -28.84 -16.69
N PRO A 279 -32.33 -29.97 -17.17
CA PRO A 279 -32.74 -31.31 -16.71
C PRO A 279 -32.65 -31.40 -15.17
N GLN A 280 -33.62 -32.07 -14.59
CA GLN A 280 -33.72 -32.18 -13.12
C GLN A 280 -32.48 -32.83 -12.52
N GLU A 281 -31.85 -33.74 -13.22
CA GLU A 281 -30.61 -34.43 -12.88
C GLU A 281 -29.38 -33.51 -12.84
N ALA A 282 -29.42 -32.40 -13.60
CA ALA A 282 -28.34 -31.43 -13.65
C ALA A 282 -28.50 -30.28 -12.64
N ARG A 283 -29.67 -30.13 -12.01
CA ARG A 283 -29.93 -29.00 -11.10
C ARG A 283 -29.00 -28.95 -9.87
N TRP A 284 -28.58 -30.08 -9.37
CA TRP A 284 -27.64 -30.17 -8.25
C TRP A 284 -26.21 -29.76 -8.63
N LEU A 285 -25.87 -29.82 -9.93
CA LEU A 285 -24.53 -29.48 -10.41
C LEU A 285 -24.35 -27.95 -10.50
N ILE A 286 -25.39 -27.18 -10.76
CA ILE A 286 -25.34 -25.73 -10.94
C ILE A 286 -24.75 -25.02 -9.73
N PRO A 287 -25.28 -25.21 -8.48
CA PRO A 287 -24.70 -24.58 -7.30
C PRO A 287 -23.25 -24.98 -7.05
N LYS A 288 -22.86 -26.18 -7.49
CA LYS A 288 -21.46 -26.65 -7.36
C LYS A 288 -20.56 -25.92 -8.36
N ILE A 289 -20.99 -25.76 -9.61
CA ILE A 289 -20.25 -25.01 -10.64
C ILE A 289 -20.13 -23.53 -10.23
N ASP A 290 -21.22 -22.93 -9.77
CA ASP A 290 -21.22 -21.53 -9.31
C ASP A 290 -20.26 -21.31 -8.16
N ARG A 291 -20.22 -22.25 -7.20
CA ARG A 291 -19.28 -22.19 -6.09
C ARG A 291 -17.83 -22.36 -6.55
N MET A 292 -17.55 -23.28 -7.47
CA MET A 292 -16.21 -23.49 -8.02
C MET A 292 -15.72 -22.25 -8.77
N ASN A 293 -16.57 -21.62 -9.58
CA ASN A 293 -16.26 -20.38 -10.28
C ASN A 293 -15.95 -19.25 -9.29
N ALA A 294 -16.72 -19.13 -8.21
CA ALA A 294 -16.50 -18.13 -7.18
C ALA A 294 -15.18 -18.36 -6.41
N GLU A 295 -14.86 -19.61 -6.09
CA GLU A 295 -13.59 -19.98 -5.44
C GLU A 295 -12.40 -19.71 -6.35
N GLU A 296 -12.51 -19.96 -7.66
CA GLU A 296 -11.47 -19.66 -8.65
C GLU A 296 -11.25 -18.15 -8.78
N LEU A 297 -12.31 -17.35 -8.94
CA LEU A 297 -12.22 -15.89 -8.96
C LEU A 297 -11.59 -15.34 -7.69
N LEU A 298 -11.98 -15.87 -6.53
CA LEU A 298 -11.39 -15.45 -5.26
C LEU A 298 -9.89 -15.75 -5.19
N SER A 299 -9.45 -16.90 -5.68
CA SER A 299 -8.04 -17.26 -5.69
C SER A 299 -7.23 -16.29 -6.53
N ILE A 300 -7.75 -15.88 -7.70
CA ILE A 300 -7.09 -14.92 -8.60
C ILE A 300 -6.95 -13.55 -7.94
N VAL A 301 -8.02 -13.06 -7.31
CA VAL A 301 -8.00 -11.73 -6.70
C VAL A 301 -7.10 -11.71 -5.47
N ARG A 302 -7.05 -12.80 -4.69
CA ARG A 302 -6.10 -12.95 -3.57
C ARG A 302 -4.65 -12.89 -4.03
N ILE A 303 -4.31 -13.54 -5.13
CA ILE A 303 -2.96 -13.49 -5.69
C ILE A 303 -2.59 -12.04 -6.07
N LEU A 304 -3.53 -11.29 -6.67
CA LEU A 304 -3.32 -9.87 -6.99
C LEU A 304 -3.09 -9.04 -5.73
N ASP A 305 -3.92 -9.22 -4.72
CA ASP A 305 -3.87 -8.50 -3.45
C ASP A 305 -2.57 -8.78 -2.69
N GLU A 306 -2.21 -10.04 -2.54
CA GLU A 306 -0.96 -10.46 -1.91
C GLU A 306 0.28 -9.96 -2.67
N ALA A 307 0.27 -10.03 -4.00
CA ALA A 307 1.36 -9.51 -4.82
C ALA A 307 1.50 -7.99 -4.65
N MET A 308 0.41 -7.23 -4.55
CA MET A 308 0.46 -5.79 -4.36
C MET A 308 0.96 -5.39 -2.98
N ASN A 309 0.56 -6.08 -1.90
CA ASN A 309 1.08 -5.86 -0.56
C ASN A 309 2.60 -6.08 -0.50
N ASN A 310 3.11 -7.08 -1.22
CA ASN A 310 4.54 -7.35 -1.30
C ASN A 310 5.34 -6.37 -2.17
N THR A 311 4.69 -5.46 -2.85
CA THR A 311 5.38 -4.32 -3.48
C THR A 311 5.54 -3.12 -2.53
N SER A 312 5.07 -3.20 -1.29
CA SER A 312 5.12 -2.10 -0.33
C SER A 312 6.55 -1.64 0.00
N LEU A 313 6.73 -0.33 -0.01
CA LEU A 313 7.96 0.29 0.49
C LEU A 313 8.11 0.06 1.99
N ILE A 314 9.27 -0.42 2.42
CA ILE A 314 9.69 -0.45 3.82
C ILE A 314 10.72 0.66 3.99
N LEU A 315 10.39 1.72 4.72
CA LEU A 315 11.26 2.86 4.94
C LEU A 315 11.74 2.94 6.39
N LEU A 316 13.04 3.04 6.58
CA LEU A 316 13.67 3.30 7.87
C LEU A 316 14.26 4.71 7.86
N PHE A 317 13.60 5.62 8.59
CA PHE A 317 14.11 6.97 8.83
C PHE A 317 15.08 6.95 10.00
N GLU A 318 16.21 7.66 9.84
CA GLU A 318 17.18 7.91 10.89
C GLU A 318 17.41 9.41 11.01
N VAL A 319 17.14 9.96 12.19
CA VAL A 319 17.23 11.39 12.47
C VAL A 319 17.45 11.63 13.96
N GLY A 320 18.39 12.48 14.34
CA GLY A 320 18.67 12.81 15.73
C GLY A 320 18.98 11.58 16.62
N GLY A 321 19.58 10.52 16.03
CA GLY A 321 19.84 9.25 16.73
C GLY A 321 18.59 8.39 16.96
N LYS A 322 17.42 8.80 16.45
CA LYS A 322 16.18 8.02 16.51
C LYS A 322 15.92 7.28 15.20
N LEU A 323 15.32 6.09 15.30
CA LEU A 323 14.93 5.24 14.19
C LEU A 323 13.40 5.12 14.13
N LEU A 324 12.84 5.40 12.95
CA LEU A 324 11.40 5.31 12.71
C LEU A 324 11.15 4.39 11.53
N LEU A 325 10.27 3.40 11.70
CA LEU A 325 10.00 2.36 10.73
C LEU A 325 8.59 2.47 10.17
N PHE A 326 8.48 2.65 8.85
CA PHE A 326 7.23 2.73 8.09
C PHE A 326 7.24 1.63 7.01
N PRO A 327 6.61 0.48 7.24
CA PRO A 327 6.67 -0.66 6.33
C PRO A 327 5.56 -0.71 5.28
N GLY A 328 4.64 0.26 5.23
CA GLY A 328 3.41 0.10 4.46
C GLY A 328 2.67 -1.17 4.87
N ASP A 329 2.32 -1.99 3.91
CA ASP A 329 1.62 -3.26 4.08
C ASP A 329 2.49 -4.48 3.71
N ALA A 330 3.81 -4.28 3.76
CA ALA A 330 4.80 -5.33 3.49
C ALA A 330 4.54 -6.59 4.33
N GLN A 331 4.48 -7.74 3.67
CA GLN A 331 4.20 -9.03 4.28
C GLN A 331 5.50 -9.79 4.59
N ILE A 332 5.33 -11.02 5.08
CA ILE A 332 6.42 -11.86 5.58
C ILE A 332 7.56 -12.06 4.56
N GLU A 333 7.24 -12.13 3.27
CA GLU A 333 8.22 -12.35 2.21
C GLU A 333 9.16 -11.16 2.04
N ASN A 334 8.61 -9.95 2.08
CA ASN A 334 9.38 -8.71 2.09
C ASN A 334 10.33 -8.66 3.30
N TRP A 335 9.81 -9.01 4.48
CA TRP A 335 10.57 -9.06 5.71
C TRP A 335 11.65 -10.13 5.70
N ARG A 336 11.39 -11.33 5.13
CA ARG A 336 12.39 -12.36 4.96
C ARG A 336 13.55 -11.86 4.13
N TYR A 337 13.26 -11.25 3.00
CA TYR A 337 14.34 -10.67 2.22
C TYR A 337 15.13 -9.65 3.02
N ALA A 338 14.49 -8.61 3.56
CA ALA A 338 15.16 -7.52 4.28
C ALA A 338 15.97 -7.98 5.50
N LEU A 339 15.54 -9.05 6.19
CA LEU A 339 16.09 -9.48 7.48
C LEU A 339 16.85 -10.80 7.45
N GLN A 340 16.81 -11.55 6.35
CA GLN A 340 17.50 -12.85 6.24
C GLN A 340 18.35 -12.94 4.98
N ASP A 341 17.81 -12.58 3.81
CA ASP A 341 18.41 -12.91 2.53
C ASP A 341 19.24 -11.76 1.93
N ALA A 342 18.93 -10.51 2.30
CA ALA A 342 19.67 -9.35 1.82
C ALA A 342 21.14 -9.37 2.30
N PRO A 343 22.09 -8.87 1.50
CA PRO A 343 23.51 -8.82 1.89
C PRO A 343 23.77 -8.06 3.20
N ASP A 344 22.92 -7.10 3.55
CA ASP A 344 22.98 -6.26 4.75
C ASP A 344 21.97 -6.68 5.83
N ALA A 345 21.33 -7.86 5.70
CA ALA A 345 20.28 -8.33 6.61
C ALA A 345 20.69 -8.31 8.10
N ALA A 346 21.93 -8.74 8.41
CA ALA A 346 22.42 -8.74 9.77
C ALA A 346 22.53 -7.31 10.36
N ALA A 347 23.04 -6.36 9.58
CA ALA A 347 23.14 -4.96 9.97
C ALA A 347 21.74 -4.33 10.11
N THR A 348 20.83 -4.65 9.19
CA THR A 348 19.44 -4.20 9.23
C THR A 348 18.72 -4.70 10.48
N ARG A 349 18.83 -5.99 10.83
CA ARG A 349 18.27 -6.54 12.09
C ARG A 349 18.81 -5.83 13.31
N SER A 350 20.13 -5.62 13.39
CA SER A 350 20.75 -4.92 14.51
C SER A 350 20.22 -3.50 14.67
N ARG A 351 20.00 -2.78 13.58
CA ARG A 351 19.43 -1.43 13.60
C ARG A 351 17.95 -1.44 13.99
N LEU A 352 17.17 -2.37 13.46
CA LEU A 352 15.74 -2.48 13.77
C LEU A 352 15.47 -2.81 15.24
N ALA A 353 16.40 -3.47 15.94
CA ALA A 353 16.31 -3.65 17.37
C ALA A 353 16.19 -2.32 18.14
N GLY A 354 16.82 -1.24 17.63
CA GLY A 354 16.81 0.09 18.21
C GLY A 354 15.65 1.00 17.78
N VAL A 355 14.65 0.51 17.06
CA VAL A 355 13.52 1.33 16.57
C VAL A 355 12.78 2.02 17.71
N HIS A 356 12.51 3.31 17.55
CA HIS A 356 11.81 4.16 18.50
C HIS A 356 10.32 4.32 18.15
N VAL A 357 10.02 4.42 16.84
CA VAL A 357 8.64 4.53 16.34
C VAL A 357 8.43 3.49 15.25
N TYR A 358 7.38 2.72 15.37
CA TYR A 358 6.98 1.70 14.40
C TYR A 358 5.52 1.91 13.95
N LYS A 359 5.31 2.21 12.68
CA LYS A 359 3.98 2.10 12.06
C LYS A 359 3.64 0.62 11.92
N VAL A 360 2.56 0.18 12.54
CA VAL A 360 2.13 -1.22 12.50
C VAL A 360 1.74 -1.59 11.07
N GLY A 361 2.40 -2.60 10.51
CA GLY A 361 2.19 -3.02 9.12
C GLY A 361 0.76 -3.48 8.86
N HIS A 362 0.22 -3.17 7.68
CA HIS A 362 -1.03 -3.68 7.13
C HIS A 362 -2.17 -3.66 8.15
N HIS A 363 -2.43 -2.50 8.75
CA HIS A 363 -3.52 -2.24 9.71
C HIS A 363 -3.60 -3.22 10.88
N GLY A 364 -2.48 -3.90 11.22
CA GLY A 364 -2.41 -4.92 12.26
C GLY A 364 -2.81 -6.33 11.79
N SER A 365 -2.68 -6.64 10.50
CA SER A 365 -2.86 -7.99 9.97
C SER A 365 -1.81 -8.97 10.49
N LEU A 366 -2.08 -10.28 10.33
CA LEU A 366 -1.25 -11.34 10.90
C LEU A 366 0.19 -11.39 10.37
N ASN A 367 0.37 -11.16 9.08
CA ASN A 367 1.61 -11.44 8.32
C ASN A 367 2.53 -10.23 8.15
N ALA A 368 2.04 -9.01 8.41
CA ALA A 368 2.80 -7.78 8.18
C ALA A 368 3.66 -7.35 9.38
N THR A 369 3.46 -7.98 10.53
CA THR A 369 4.32 -7.83 11.71
C THR A 369 4.82 -9.22 12.14
N PRO A 370 5.80 -9.81 11.42
CA PRO A 370 6.28 -11.17 11.71
C PRO A 370 6.82 -11.28 13.12
N ARG A 371 6.30 -12.25 13.88
CA ARG A 371 6.57 -12.33 15.32
C ARG A 371 8.04 -12.53 15.64
N LYS A 372 8.65 -13.61 15.14
CA LYS A 372 10.05 -13.95 15.45
C LYS A 372 11.04 -13.09 14.66
N LEU A 373 10.69 -12.80 13.42
CA LEU A 373 11.61 -12.14 12.51
C LEU A 373 11.73 -10.64 12.78
N LEU A 374 10.64 -9.96 13.21
CA LEU A 374 10.59 -8.52 13.43
C LEU A 374 10.24 -8.18 14.87
N TRP A 375 9.04 -8.60 15.34
CA TRP A 375 8.47 -8.14 16.60
C TRP A 375 9.37 -8.45 17.80
N GLU A 376 9.80 -9.70 17.97
CA GLU A 376 10.67 -10.12 19.09
C GLU A 376 12.07 -9.52 19.02
N ASN A 377 12.43 -8.86 17.91
CA ASN A 377 13.72 -8.20 17.75
C ASN A 377 13.76 -6.76 18.31
N PHE A 378 12.63 -6.15 18.63
CA PHE A 378 12.58 -4.79 19.16
C PHE A 378 13.05 -4.77 20.63
N ALA A 379 14.19 -4.14 20.90
CA ALA A 379 14.77 -4.04 22.24
C ALA A 379 14.00 -3.11 23.20
N ARG A 380 13.08 -2.29 22.66
CA ARG A 380 12.28 -1.32 23.42
C ARG A 380 10.90 -1.84 23.82
N LEU A 381 10.60 -3.10 23.56
CA LEU A 381 9.42 -3.76 24.11
C LEU A 381 9.62 -3.88 25.64
N ASP A 382 8.52 -3.66 26.38
CA ASP A 382 8.48 -3.79 27.85
C ASP A 382 9.47 -2.88 28.61
N ALA A 383 10.02 -1.84 27.99
CA ALA A 383 10.90 -0.94 28.71
C ALA A 383 10.20 -0.38 29.97
N PRO A 384 10.89 -0.36 31.15
CA PRO A 384 10.25 0.00 32.41
C PRO A 384 9.63 1.40 32.41
N ALA A 385 10.35 2.39 31.86
CA ALA A 385 9.83 3.74 31.69
C ALA A 385 9.01 3.83 30.40
N ALA A 386 7.79 4.34 30.50
CA ALA A 386 6.90 4.49 29.34
C ALA A 386 7.52 5.33 28.21
N ALA A 387 8.34 6.33 28.56
CA ALA A 387 9.06 7.16 27.59
C ALA A 387 10.13 6.42 26.78
N ASP A 388 10.61 5.28 27.28
CA ASP A 388 11.62 4.45 26.63
C ASP A 388 11.02 3.34 25.77
N ARG A 389 9.71 3.10 25.90
CA ARG A 389 9.02 2.09 25.10
C ARG A 389 8.99 2.51 23.64
N ILE A 390 9.02 1.50 22.78
CA ILE A 390 8.73 1.73 21.36
C ILE A 390 7.33 2.32 21.22
N VAL A 391 7.19 3.39 20.46
CA VAL A 391 5.88 3.94 20.08
C VAL A 391 5.38 3.18 18.88
N THR A 392 4.17 2.67 18.95
CA THR A 392 3.52 1.98 17.82
C THR A 392 2.33 2.79 17.33
N LEU A 393 2.33 3.08 16.02
CA LEU A 393 1.26 3.82 15.37
C LEU A 393 0.37 2.82 14.63
N LEU A 394 -0.88 2.69 15.04
CA LEU A 394 -1.85 1.80 14.41
C LEU A 394 -2.94 2.65 13.74
N SER A 395 -3.05 2.53 12.43
CA SER A 395 -4.16 3.10 11.66
C SER A 395 -5.04 1.96 11.16
N THR A 396 -6.27 1.89 11.66
CA THR A 396 -7.16 0.76 11.40
C THR A 396 -8.61 1.10 11.74
N ARG A 397 -9.53 0.21 11.34
CA ARG A 397 -10.93 0.22 11.75
C ARG A 397 -11.41 -1.20 12.06
N THR A 398 -11.52 -1.51 13.35
CA THR A 398 -11.99 -2.82 13.82
C THR A 398 -13.36 -3.18 13.23
N GLY A 399 -13.53 -4.44 12.85
CA GLY A 399 -14.77 -4.96 12.29
C GLY A 399 -15.01 -4.64 10.82
N LYS A 400 -14.09 -3.94 10.16
CA LYS A 400 -14.17 -3.71 8.70
C LYS A 400 -13.80 -4.98 7.94
N HIS A 401 -12.78 -5.70 8.38
CA HIS A 401 -12.27 -6.90 7.70
C HIS A 401 -12.19 -8.10 8.62
N GLY A 402 -12.50 -9.27 8.03
CA GLY A 402 -12.42 -10.56 8.71
C GLY A 402 -13.47 -10.74 9.81
N ALA A 403 -13.34 -11.84 10.53
CA ALA A 403 -14.21 -12.15 11.65
C ALA A 403 -13.41 -12.82 12.77
N THR A 404 -13.56 -12.32 14.00
CA THR A 404 -12.88 -12.86 15.20
C THR A 404 -13.17 -14.34 15.40
N ALA A 405 -14.41 -14.76 15.17
CA ALA A 405 -14.81 -16.18 15.29
C ALA A 405 -14.07 -17.13 14.33
N ARG A 406 -13.46 -16.58 13.25
CA ARG A 406 -12.67 -17.34 12.27
C ARG A 406 -11.17 -17.09 12.41
N GLY A 407 -10.76 -16.21 13.33
CA GLY A 407 -9.39 -15.77 13.45
C GLY A 407 -8.83 -15.09 12.19
N THR A 408 -9.65 -14.31 11.50
CA THR A 408 -9.28 -13.58 10.26
C THR A 408 -9.47 -12.08 10.40
N GLU A 409 -9.85 -11.60 11.58
CA GLU A 409 -10.09 -10.19 11.87
C GLU A 409 -8.83 -9.33 11.64
N VAL A 410 -9.03 -8.11 11.15
CA VAL A 410 -8.01 -7.07 11.08
C VAL A 410 -8.53 -5.85 11.85
N PRO A 411 -7.77 -5.34 12.82
CA PRO A 411 -6.49 -5.84 13.34
C PRO A 411 -6.63 -7.17 14.12
N ARG A 412 -5.55 -7.95 14.16
CA ARG A 412 -5.50 -9.21 14.93
C ARG A 412 -5.59 -8.95 16.42
N SER A 413 -6.55 -9.55 17.09
CA SER A 413 -6.77 -9.38 18.52
C SER A 413 -5.54 -9.74 19.37
N THR A 414 -4.81 -10.78 18.98
CA THR A 414 -3.56 -11.18 19.62
C THR A 414 -2.45 -10.15 19.46
N LEU A 415 -2.33 -9.52 18.30
CA LEU A 415 -1.37 -8.45 18.07
C LEU A 415 -1.76 -7.19 18.84
N LEU A 416 -3.05 -6.79 18.81
CA LEU A 416 -3.54 -5.63 19.57
C LEU A 416 -3.19 -5.75 21.05
N LYS A 417 -3.38 -6.94 21.64
CA LYS A 417 -3.01 -7.20 23.03
C LYS A 417 -1.52 -6.95 23.28
N GLN A 418 -0.65 -7.47 22.41
CA GLN A 418 0.79 -7.27 22.52
C GLN A 418 1.19 -5.80 22.34
N LEU A 419 0.57 -5.08 21.42
CA LEU A 419 0.79 -3.65 21.23
C LEU A 419 0.42 -2.86 22.49
N ALA A 420 -0.78 -3.08 23.02
CA ALA A 420 -1.28 -2.37 24.19
C ALA A 420 -0.47 -2.65 25.47
N GLU A 421 -0.03 -3.89 25.68
CA GLU A 421 0.69 -4.29 26.88
C GLU A 421 2.17 -3.87 26.85
N ARG A 422 2.85 -3.90 25.69
CA ARG A 422 4.29 -3.87 25.57
C ARG A 422 4.86 -2.61 24.93
N THR A 423 4.02 -1.74 24.41
CA THR A 423 4.44 -0.52 23.68
C THR A 423 3.71 0.72 24.17
N ALA A 424 4.12 1.89 23.71
CA ALA A 424 3.31 3.11 23.77
C ALA A 424 2.42 3.15 22.51
N LEU A 425 1.24 2.52 22.59
CA LEU A 425 0.32 2.41 21.46
C LEU A 425 -0.40 3.74 21.21
N VAL A 426 -0.38 4.18 19.96
CA VAL A 426 -1.20 5.26 19.41
C VAL A 426 -2.12 4.65 18.36
N ASP A 427 -3.39 4.49 18.68
CA ASP A 427 -4.41 3.93 17.78
C ASP A 427 -5.30 5.06 17.25
N THR A 428 -5.45 5.15 15.93
CA THR A 428 -6.32 6.17 15.32
C THR A 428 -7.80 6.00 15.67
N GLN A 429 -8.23 4.83 16.12
CA GLN A 429 -9.60 4.59 16.58
C GLN A 429 -9.90 5.29 17.90
N ASP A 430 -8.89 5.54 18.74
CA ASP A 430 -9.03 6.18 20.04
C ASP A 430 -9.08 7.71 19.95
N ILE A 431 -8.98 8.26 18.75
CA ILE A 431 -9.07 9.71 18.52
C ILE A 431 -10.46 10.21 18.91
N PRO A 432 -10.56 11.23 19.81
CA PRO A 432 -11.84 11.77 20.22
C PRO A 432 -12.71 12.23 19.04
N ALA A 433 -14.03 12.07 19.14
CA ALA A 433 -14.98 12.37 18.05
C ALA A 433 -14.93 13.81 17.50
N LYS A 434 -14.31 14.77 18.20
CA LYS A 434 -14.11 16.15 17.76
C LYS A 434 -12.79 16.38 17.03
N ALA A 435 -11.86 15.44 17.12
CA ALA A 435 -10.57 15.45 16.44
C ALA A 435 -10.56 14.38 15.35
N PHE A 436 -9.71 14.54 14.37
CA PHE A 436 -9.55 13.58 13.28
C PHE A 436 -8.09 13.22 13.02
N PHE A 437 -7.23 13.62 13.94
CA PHE A 437 -5.82 13.21 13.98
C PHE A 437 -5.32 13.13 15.41
N VAL A 438 -4.20 12.47 15.58
CA VAL A 438 -3.38 12.48 16.79
C VAL A 438 -1.95 12.83 16.40
N ASP A 439 -1.33 13.69 17.20
CA ASP A 439 0.06 14.09 17.03
C ASP A 439 0.95 13.33 18.02
N HIS A 440 2.04 12.76 17.52
CA HIS A 440 3.15 12.23 18.33
C HIS A 440 4.41 13.04 18.03
N VAL A 441 5.07 13.55 19.07
CA VAL A 441 6.27 14.38 18.95
C VAL A 441 7.49 13.60 19.41
N VAL A 442 8.53 13.62 18.60
CA VAL A 442 9.85 13.04 18.90
C VAL A 442 10.86 14.18 18.96
N GLU A 443 11.46 14.40 20.11
CA GLU A 443 12.55 15.38 20.31
C GLU A 443 13.91 14.74 20.02
N PHE A 444 14.86 15.52 19.48
CA PHE A 444 16.18 15.06 19.08
C PHE A 444 17.32 15.74 19.87
#